data_9d120d37fa48f14f2b7c7a3448ba2f4b
#
_entry.id   9d120d37fa48f14f2b7c7a3448ba2f4b
#
_cell.length_a   1.000
_cell.length_b   1.000
_cell.length_c   1.000
_cell.angle_alpha   90.00
_cell.angle_beta   90.00
_cell.angle_gamma   90.00
#
_symmetry.space_group_name_H-M   'P 1'
#
loop_
_entity.id
_entity.type
_entity.pdbx_description
1 polymer ?
#
loop_
_entity_poly.entity_id
_entity_poly.type
_entity_poly.pdbx_seq_one_letter_code
_entity_poly.pdbx_strand_id
1 'polypeptide(L)'
;MRVFEEFATLDLLSQGRAEMVVGRGSFIEAFPLFGLELEDYDSLFAEKLELLLKLRGNEFVHWSGKHRPALTGQGVYPRPMQNPLPIWLGVGGTPESFARAGTLGLPLMVAIIGGETRRFRPLVDVYREYGRRAGHAPDQLKVGVHALGYVAETTQRAIEDFYPGYAKTVTRIGKERGWPPVTRAQFDAVRGKHGALLVGEPEEVAEKILLHSEALVGISRITFQMDVAESSQAKLLRSVELLGTDVAPALRESAI
;
A
#
# COMPACT_ATOMS: atom_id res chain seq x y z
N MET A 1 -3.29 -13.90 -14.38
CA MET A 1 -4.58 -13.81 -15.09
C MET A 1 -5.73 -13.61 -14.12
N ARG A 2 -6.08 -14.56 -13.26
CA ARG A 2 -7.24 -14.43 -12.34
C ARG A 2 -7.32 -13.09 -11.62
N VAL A 3 -6.23 -12.63 -11.01
CA VAL A 3 -6.18 -11.32 -10.35
C VAL A 3 -6.60 -10.18 -11.28
N PHE A 4 -6.18 -10.21 -12.55
CA PHE A 4 -6.61 -9.20 -13.52
C PHE A 4 -8.11 -9.31 -13.82
N GLU A 5 -8.63 -10.52 -14.03
CA GLU A 5 -10.05 -10.77 -14.31
C GLU A 5 -10.95 -10.38 -13.13
N GLU A 6 -10.52 -10.68 -11.89
CA GLU A 6 -11.20 -10.29 -10.65
C GLU A 6 -11.29 -8.76 -10.50
N PHE A 7 -10.17 -8.06 -10.71
CA PHE A 7 -10.16 -6.59 -10.65
C PHE A 7 -10.89 -5.95 -11.82
N ALA A 8 -10.84 -6.52 -13.02
CA ALA A 8 -11.64 -6.06 -14.16
C ALA A 8 -13.14 -6.21 -13.88
N THR A 9 -13.55 -7.33 -13.28
CA THR A 9 -14.93 -7.56 -12.85
C THR A 9 -15.34 -6.55 -11.77
N LEU A 10 -14.49 -6.34 -10.76
CA LEU A 10 -14.73 -5.34 -9.71
C LEU A 10 -14.85 -3.93 -10.29
N ASP A 11 -14.03 -3.60 -11.28
CA ASP A 11 -14.06 -2.31 -11.95
C ASP A 11 -15.38 -2.06 -12.68
N LEU A 12 -15.88 -3.06 -13.40
CA LEU A 12 -17.20 -3.01 -14.04
C LEU A 12 -18.33 -2.85 -13.01
N LEU A 13 -18.32 -3.67 -11.94
CA LEU A 13 -19.35 -3.61 -10.90
C LEU A 13 -19.32 -2.30 -10.13
N SER A 14 -18.15 -1.73 -9.92
CA SER A 14 -17.98 -0.45 -9.22
C SER A 14 -18.09 0.78 -10.13
N GLN A 15 -18.36 0.59 -11.42
CA GLN A 15 -18.45 1.68 -12.40
C GLN A 15 -17.16 2.53 -12.47
N GLY A 16 -16.02 1.86 -12.64
CA GLY A 16 -14.73 2.52 -12.83
C GLY A 16 -14.07 3.04 -11.54
N ARG A 17 -14.34 2.44 -10.38
CA ARG A 17 -13.75 2.83 -9.10
C ARG A 17 -12.68 1.88 -8.57
N ALA A 18 -12.40 0.77 -9.27
CA ALA A 18 -11.41 -0.18 -8.82
C ALA A 18 -9.99 0.31 -9.12
N GLU A 19 -9.10 0.06 -8.18
CA GLU A 19 -7.66 0.23 -8.34
C GLU A 19 -6.94 -0.96 -7.72
N MET A 20 -5.79 -1.30 -8.25
CA MET A 20 -5.01 -2.47 -7.81
C MET A 20 -3.69 -2.01 -7.20
N VAL A 21 -3.36 -2.50 -6.01
CA VAL A 21 -2.01 -2.38 -5.44
C VAL A 21 -1.35 -3.74 -5.51
N VAL A 22 -0.22 -3.84 -6.19
CA VAL A 22 0.53 -5.08 -6.32
C VAL A 22 1.90 -4.96 -5.65
N GLY A 23 2.28 -5.97 -4.88
CA GLY A 23 3.55 -6.04 -4.17
C GLY A 23 4.07 -7.46 -4.10
N ARG A 24 5.31 -7.62 -3.67
CA ARG A 24 5.98 -8.94 -3.56
C ARG A 24 5.45 -9.78 -2.39
N GLY A 25 4.69 -9.19 -1.49
CA GLY A 25 4.32 -9.82 -0.22
C GLY A 25 5.47 -9.78 0.81
N SER A 26 5.14 -9.92 2.08
CA SER A 26 6.09 -9.88 3.19
C SER A 26 6.09 -11.17 4.04
N PHE A 27 5.20 -12.10 3.71
CA PHE A 27 5.05 -13.38 4.42
C PHE A 27 5.56 -14.51 3.56
N ILE A 28 6.66 -15.13 4.00
CA ILE A 28 7.31 -16.24 3.30
C ILE A 28 6.47 -17.53 3.33
N GLU A 29 5.57 -17.64 4.30
CA GLU A 29 4.67 -18.79 4.49
C GLU A 29 3.72 -18.99 3.30
N ALA A 30 3.47 -17.95 2.51
CA ALA A 30 2.67 -18.04 1.29
C ALA A 30 3.32 -18.92 0.20
N PHE A 31 4.66 -18.99 0.16
CA PHE A 31 5.36 -19.74 -0.88
C PHE A 31 5.02 -21.24 -0.88
N PRO A 32 5.20 -21.99 0.22
CA PRO A 32 4.83 -23.41 0.25
C PRO A 32 3.32 -23.63 0.08
N LEU A 33 2.46 -22.71 0.53
CA LEU A 33 1.01 -22.82 0.32
C LEU A 33 0.62 -22.83 -1.15
N PHE A 34 1.37 -22.14 -2.00
CA PHE A 34 1.11 -22.09 -3.44
C PHE A 34 2.08 -22.93 -4.28
N GLY A 35 2.88 -23.78 -3.64
CA GLY A 35 3.87 -24.62 -4.30
C GLY A 35 4.96 -23.81 -5.03
N LEU A 36 5.37 -22.71 -4.42
CA LEU A 36 6.39 -21.80 -4.94
C LEU A 36 7.64 -21.87 -4.08
N GLU A 37 8.81 -21.67 -4.69
CA GLU A 37 10.09 -21.63 -4.02
C GLU A 37 10.48 -20.19 -3.66
N LEU A 38 11.00 -19.98 -2.45
CA LEU A 38 11.41 -18.64 -1.98
C LEU A 38 12.59 -18.09 -2.79
N GLU A 39 13.43 -18.96 -3.35
CA GLU A 39 14.53 -18.59 -4.23
C GLU A 39 14.08 -17.85 -5.49
N ASP A 40 12.86 -18.14 -5.95
CA ASP A 40 12.22 -17.50 -7.11
C ASP A 40 11.51 -16.18 -6.78
N TYR A 41 11.60 -15.67 -5.54
CA TYR A 41 10.87 -14.50 -5.04
C TYR A 41 10.90 -13.30 -5.99
N ASP A 42 12.08 -12.88 -6.42
CA ASP A 42 12.23 -11.72 -7.30
C ASP A 42 11.85 -12.00 -8.74
N SER A 43 12.21 -13.18 -9.27
CA SER A 43 11.88 -13.58 -10.64
C SER A 43 10.39 -13.80 -10.84
N LEU A 44 9.71 -14.43 -9.86
CA LEU A 44 8.25 -14.59 -9.83
C LEU A 44 7.53 -13.24 -9.89
N PHE A 45 7.96 -12.29 -9.05
CA PHE A 45 7.33 -10.97 -9.02
C PHE A 45 7.54 -10.22 -10.34
N ALA A 46 8.78 -10.20 -10.84
CA ALA A 46 9.11 -9.50 -12.07
C ALA A 46 8.28 -10.04 -13.26
N GLU A 47 8.24 -11.36 -13.42
CA GLU A 47 7.51 -12.03 -14.50
C GLU A 47 5.99 -11.82 -14.39
N LYS A 48 5.43 -11.97 -13.18
CA LYS A 48 3.99 -11.77 -12.95
C LYS A 48 3.58 -10.32 -13.15
N LEU A 49 4.43 -9.35 -12.77
CA LEU A 49 4.16 -7.93 -13.01
C LEU A 49 4.21 -7.60 -14.50
N GLU A 50 5.21 -8.09 -15.22
CA GLU A 50 5.31 -7.91 -16.68
C GLU A 50 4.06 -8.44 -17.38
N LEU A 51 3.65 -9.67 -17.06
CA LEU A 51 2.42 -10.25 -17.61
C LEU A 51 1.19 -9.43 -17.25
N LEU A 52 1.06 -8.96 -16.00
CA LEU A 52 -0.06 -8.13 -15.57
C LEU A 52 -0.16 -6.84 -16.38
N LEU A 53 0.96 -6.17 -16.63
CA LEU A 53 1.00 -4.96 -17.45
C LEU A 53 0.66 -5.23 -18.93
N LYS A 54 1.08 -6.38 -19.47
CA LYS A 54 0.66 -6.82 -20.82
C LYS A 54 -0.84 -7.09 -20.89
N LEU A 55 -1.40 -7.79 -19.90
CA LEU A 55 -2.85 -8.04 -19.78
C LEU A 55 -3.65 -6.73 -19.69
N ARG A 56 -3.15 -5.76 -18.94
CA ARG A 56 -3.77 -4.44 -18.81
C ARG A 56 -3.89 -3.71 -20.15
N GLY A 57 -2.82 -3.75 -20.94
CA GLY A 57 -2.72 -3.01 -22.20
C GLY A 57 -3.29 -3.72 -23.43
N ASN A 58 -3.53 -5.04 -23.37
CA ASN A 58 -3.88 -5.83 -24.54
C ASN A 58 -5.02 -6.81 -24.24
N GLU A 59 -5.97 -6.92 -25.17
CA GLU A 59 -7.06 -7.88 -25.12
C GLU A 59 -6.58 -9.30 -25.42
N PHE A 60 -5.75 -9.45 -26.47
CA PHE A 60 -5.12 -10.71 -26.87
C PHE A 60 -3.65 -10.68 -26.50
N VAL A 61 -3.17 -11.71 -25.78
CA VAL A 61 -1.84 -11.70 -25.19
C VAL A 61 -0.98 -12.85 -25.68
N HIS A 62 0.17 -12.51 -26.27
CA HIS A 62 1.29 -13.41 -26.50
C HIS A 62 2.35 -13.16 -25.43
N TRP A 63 2.73 -14.20 -24.70
CA TRP A 63 3.70 -14.07 -23.62
C TRP A 63 4.36 -15.42 -23.31
N SER A 64 5.60 -15.40 -22.89
CA SER A 64 6.32 -16.58 -22.40
C SER A 64 7.21 -16.18 -21.22
N GLY A 65 7.37 -17.09 -20.27
CA GLY A 65 8.20 -16.91 -19.08
C GLY A 65 8.56 -18.22 -18.42
N LYS A 66 9.27 -18.16 -17.31
CA LYS A 66 9.76 -19.31 -16.54
C LYS A 66 8.66 -19.96 -15.68
N HIS A 67 7.80 -19.12 -15.07
CA HIS A 67 6.92 -19.52 -13.97
C HIS A 67 5.50 -19.87 -14.39
N ARG A 68 5.21 -19.89 -15.68
CA ARG A 68 3.94 -20.37 -16.23
C ARG A 68 4.03 -20.74 -17.71
N PRO A 69 3.11 -21.58 -18.23
CA PRO A 69 3.04 -21.87 -19.67
C PRO A 69 2.82 -20.60 -20.51
N ALA A 70 3.33 -20.62 -21.73
CA ALA A 70 3.19 -19.51 -22.69
C ALA A 70 1.71 -19.21 -23.02
N LEU A 71 1.46 -17.95 -23.39
CA LEU A 71 0.22 -17.49 -24.02
C LEU A 71 0.48 -17.26 -25.51
N THR A 72 -0.40 -17.77 -26.36
CA THR A 72 -0.25 -17.76 -27.80
C THR A 72 -1.37 -16.98 -28.49
N GLY A 73 -1.84 -15.90 -27.89
CA GLY A 73 -2.89 -15.04 -28.41
C GLY A 73 -4.26 -15.26 -27.78
N GLN A 74 -4.32 -15.75 -26.53
CA GLN A 74 -5.58 -15.90 -25.82
C GLN A 74 -6.15 -14.54 -25.45
N GLY A 75 -7.46 -14.37 -25.65
CA GLY A 75 -8.23 -13.25 -25.14
C GLY A 75 -8.46 -13.37 -23.62
N VAL A 76 -8.41 -12.25 -22.91
CA VAL A 76 -8.60 -12.19 -21.45
C VAL A 76 -9.76 -11.28 -21.10
N TYR A 77 -10.77 -11.84 -20.47
CA TYR A 77 -12.06 -11.20 -20.17
C TYR A 77 -12.52 -11.44 -18.73
N PRO A 78 -13.36 -10.52 -18.16
CA PRO A 78 -13.81 -9.28 -18.81
C PRO A 78 -12.70 -8.25 -18.95
N ARG A 79 -12.91 -7.23 -19.79
CA ARG A 79 -12.06 -6.04 -19.80
C ARG A 79 -12.58 -5.04 -18.76
N PRO A 80 -11.69 -4.31 -18.07
CA PRO A 80 -12.11 -3.27 -17.14
C PRO A 80 -12.81 -2.11 -17.85
N MET A 81 -13.62 -1.36 -17.13
CA MET A 81 -14.22 -0.11 -17.61
C MET A 81 -13.17 0.98 -17.77
N GLN A 82 -12.22 1.07 -16.84
CA GLN A 82 -11.09 2.00 -16.90
C GLN A 82 -10.04 1.54 -17.92
N ASN A 83 -9.52 2.48 -18.70
CA ASN A 83 -8.45 2.19 -19.67
C ASN A 83 -7.32 3.24 -19.57
N PRO A 84 -6.18 2.89 -18.97
CA PRO A 84 -5.85 1.60 -18.34
C PRO A 84 -6.41 1.48 -16.92
N LEU A 85 -6.66 0.23 -16.46
CA LEU A 85 -6.95 -0.05 -15.05
C LEU A 85 -5.79 0.45 -14.18
N PRO A 86 -6.04 1.28 -13.15
CA PRO A 86 -4.97 1.79 -12.29
C PRO A 86 -4.27 0.69 -11.50
N ILE A 87 -2.95 0.63 -11.61
CA ILE A 87 -2.10 -0.31 -10.88
C ILE A 87 -1.02 0.48 -10.15
N TRP A 88 -0.98 0.33 -8.83
CA TRP A 88 0.02 0.89 -7.93
C TRP A 88 1.06 -0.17 -7.59
N LEU A 89 2.33 0.20 -7.51
CA LEU A 89 3.37 -0.71 -7.03
C LEU A 89 3.56 -0.54 -5.52
N GLY A 90 3.23 -1.61 -4.76
CA GLY A 90 3.45 -1.67 -3.32
C GLY A 90 4.91 -1.95 -2.99
N VAL A 91 5.52 -1.10 -2.17
CA VAL A 91 6.94 -1.20 -1.77
C VAL A 91 7.11 -1.06 -0.27
N GLY A 92 8.12 -1.73 0.30
CA GLY A 92 8.50 -1.61 1.71
C GLY A 92 9.71 -0.71 1.92
N GLY A 93 10.90 -1.15 1.51
CA GLY A 93 12.13 -0.38 1.78
C GLY A 93 13.31 -0.79 0.88
N THR A 94 13.06 -1.59 -0.15
CA THR A 94 14.07 -2.08 -1.09
C THR A 94 14.26 -1.06 -2.23
N PRO A 95 15.43 -0.41 -2.37
CA PRO A 95 15.66 0.66 -3.37
C PRO A 95 15.31 0.24 -4.81
N GLU A 96 15.61 -1.00 -5.18
CA GLU A 96 15.32 -1.57 -6.50
C GLU A 96 13.82 -1.58 -6.83
N SER A 97 12.97 -1.73 -5.81
CA SER A 97 11.51 -1.68 -5.99
C SER A 97 11.02 -0.27 -6.30
N PHE A 98 11.63 0.75 -5.69
CA PHE A 98 11.36 2.15 -5.99
C PHE A 98 11.85 2.54 -7.39
N ALA A 99 13.07 2.13 -7.75
CA ALA A 99 13.62 2.33 -9.09
C ALA A 99 12.74 1.68 -10.17
N ARG A 100 12.28 0.43 -9.94
CA ARG A 100 11.38 -0.29 -10.84
C ARG A 100 10.06 0.44 -11.05
N ALA A 101 9.42 0.90 -9.96
CA ALA A 101 8.18 1.67 -10.06
C ALA A 101 8.36 2.93 -10.90
N GLY A 102 9.45 3.68 -10.66
CA GLY A 102 9.79 4.87 -11.43
C GLY A 102 10.01 4.55 -12.91
N THR A 103 10.85 3.58 -13.23
CA THR A 103 11.13 3.16 -14.60
C THR A 103 9.86 2.76 -15.36
N LEU A 104 8.91 2.08 -14.69
CA LEU A 104 7.65 1.66 -15.28
C LEU A 104 6.58 2.77 -15.32
N GLY A 105 6.83 3.93 -14.71
CA GLY A 105 5.84 5.02 -14.59
C GLY A 105 4.60 4.63 -13.79
N LEU A 106 4.72 3.64 -12.90
CA LEU A 106 3.62 3.20 -12.05
C LEU A 106 3.56 4.05 -10.78
N PRO A 107 2.36 4.45 -10.33
CA PRO A 107 2.23 5.11 -9.03
C PRO A 107 2.72 4.19 -7.92
N LEU A 108 3.33 4.79 -6.89
CA LEU A 108 4.01 4.12 -5.79
C LEU A 108 3.11 4.09 -4.55
N MET A 109 2.95 2.92 -3.91
CA MET A 109 2.34 2.78 -2.59
C MET A 109 3.39 2.33 -1.59
N VAL A 110 3.83 3.24 -0.72
CA VAL A 110 4.87 2.97 0.28
C VAL A 110 4.24 2.43 1.57
N ALA A 111 4.59 1.22 1.97
CA ALA A 111 4.17 0.64 3.24
C ALA A 111 5.05 1.20 4.38
N ILE A 112 4.52 2.15 5.12
CA ILE A 112 5.17 2.77 6.29
C ILE A 112 4.46 2.30 7.55
N ILE A 113 4.81 1.10 8.00
CA ILE A 113 4.18 0.43 9.15
C ILE A 113 4.96 0.59 10.46
N GLY A 114 6.13 1.23 10.42
CA GLY A 114 6.96 1.48 11.60
C GLY A 114 8.08 2.49 11.32
N GLY A 115 8.66 3.01 12.40
CA GLY A 115 9.70 4.03 12.33
C GLY A 115 9.17 5.42 11.99
N GLU A 116 9.98 6.22 11.32
CA GLU A 116 9.64 7.59 10.91
C GLU A 116 9.51 7.69 9.40
N THR A 117 8.50 8.41 8.92
CA THR A 117 8.20 8.58 7.48
C THR A 117 9.34 9.19 6.70
N ARG A 118 10.07 10.16 7.26
CA ARG A 118 11.20 10.82 6.60
C ARG A 118 12.32 9.86 6.16
N ARG A 119 12.43 8.67 6.76
CA ARG A 119 13.41 7.65 6.35
C ARG A 119 13.19 7.12 4.93
N PHE A 120 11.97 7.25 4.42
CA PHE A 120 11.61 6.82 3.07
C PHE A 120 11.87 7.88 2.00
N ARG A 121 12.18 9.13 2.40
CA ARG A 121 12.43 10.23 1.46
C ARG A 121 13.51 9.92 0.42
N PRO A 122 14.70 9.41 0.77
CA PRO A 122 15.72 9.07 -0.23
C PRO A 122 15.23 8.03 -1.24
N LEU A 123 14.39 7.07 -0.81
CA LEU A 123 13.81 6.06 -1.69
C LEU A 123 12.76 6.66 -2.64
N VAL A 124 11.94 7.58 -2.17
CA VAL A 124 11.00 8.34 -3.02
C VAL A 124 11.73 9.20 -4.03
N ASP A 125 12.89 9.78 -3.65
CA ASP A 125 13.73 10.54 -4.59
C ASP A 125 14.31 9.62 -5.68
N VAL A 126 14.73 8.39 -5.34
CA VAL A 126 15.12 7.35 -6.32
C VAL A 126 13.96 7.06 -7.28
N TYR A 127 12.75 6.85 -6.79
CA TYR A 127 11.55 6.62 -7.61
C TYR A 127 11.34 7.73 -8.64
N ARG A 128 11.34 8.98 -8.18
CA ARG A 128 11.13 10.15 -9.04
C ARG A 128 12.25 10.32 -10.07
N GLU A 129 13.49 10.10 -9.66
CA GLU A 129 14.64 10.20 -10.57
C GLU A 129 14.60 9.14 -11.68
N TYR A 130 14.30 7.88 -11.34
CA TYR A 130 14.15 6.82 -12.34
C TYR A 130 12.96 7.07 -13.27
N GLY A 131 11.85 7.59 -12.75
CA GLY A 131 10.70 7.99 -13.56
C GLY A 131 11.04 9.11 -14.54
N ARG A 132 11.72 10.15 -14.08
CA ARG A 132 12.18 11.25 -14.93
C ARG A 132 13.14 10.77 -16.03
N ARG A 133 14.09 9.88 -15.70
CA ARG A 133 15.02 9.29 -16.69
C ARG A 133 14.29 8.44 -17.72
N ALA A 134 13.22 7.77 -17.34
CA ALA A 134 12.39 7.01 -18.25
C ALA A 134 11.42 7.84 -19.09
N GLY A 135 11.38 9.19 -18.88
CA GLY A 135 10.55 10.12 -19.65
C GLY A 135 9.13 10.28 -19.13
N HIS A 136 8.83 9.81 -17.91
CA HIS A 136 7.50 10.00 -17.32
C HIS A 136 7.31 11.40 -16.76
N ALA A 137 6.11 11.95 -16.94
CA ALA A 137 5.75 13.26 -16.40
C ALA A 137 5.65 13.25 -14.87
N PRO A 138 6.04 14.33 -14.16
CA PRO A 138 6.02 14.36 -12.69
C PRO A 138 4.66 14.08 -12.05
N ASP A 139 3.57 14.50 -12.65
CA ASP A 139 2.19 14.28 -12.20
C ASP A 139 1.74 12.82 -12.34
N GLN A 140 2.39 12.05 -13.19
CA GLN A 140 2.21 10.61 -13.33
C GLN A 140 2.87 9.83 -12.17
N LEU A 141 3.95 10.38 -11.61
CA LEU A 141 4.77 9.76 -10.57
C LEU A 141 4.16 9.99 -9.17
N LYS A 142 2.95 9.50 -8.97
CA LYS A 142 2.20 9.65 -7.71
C LYS A 142 2.79 8.80 -6.59
N VAL A 143 2.75 9.33 -5.37
CA VAL A 143 3.16 8.63 -4.15
C VAL A 143 1.98 8.48 -3.22
N GLY A 144 1.68 7.25 -2.83
CA GLY A 144 0.73 6.92 -1.77
C GLY A 144 1.45 6.35 -0.56
N VAL A 145 0.84 6.43 0.59
CA VAL A 145 1.30 5.83 1.84
C VAL A 145 0.28 4.84 2.36
N HIS A 146 0.73 3.65 2.72
CA HIS A 146 -0.03 2.66 3.47
C HIS A 146 0.49 2.62 4.90
N ALA A 147 -0.37 2.92 5.87
CA ALA A 147 -0.01 3.00 7.28
C ALA A 147 -0.99 2.23 8.16
N LEU A 148 -0.51 1.77 9.32
CA LEU A 148 -1.40 1.30 10.37
C LEU A 148 -2.03 2.53 11.03
N GLY A 149 -3.36 2.51 11.22
CA GLY A 149 -4.05 3.67 11.78
C GLY A 149 -5.45 3.37 12.28
N TYR A 150 -5.94 4.27 13.12
CA TYR A 150 -7.28 4.20 13.71
C TYR A 150 -7.67 5.59 14.23
N VAL A 151 -8.89 6.03 13.93
CA VAL A 151 -9.42 7.32 14.36
C VAL A 151 -10.60 7.11 15.30
N ALA A 152 -10.60 7.82 16.42
CA ALA A 152 -11.73 7.87 17.33
C ALA A 152 -12.00 9.33 17.73
N GLU A 153 -13.09 9.58 18.48
CA GLU A 153 -13.53 10.92 18.89
C GLU A 153 -12.47 11.68 19.72
N THR A 154 -11.62 10.95 20.43
CA THR A 154 -10.49 11.50 21.18
C THR A 154 -9.27 10.62 21.01
N THR A 155 -8.08 11.23 21.10
CA THR A 155 -6.80 10.51 21.06
C THR A 155 -6.71 9.44 22.15
N GLN A 156 -7.20 9.72 23.36
CA GLN A 156 -7.19 8.73 24.45
C GLN A 156 -8.03 7.51 24.07
N ARG A 157 -9.22 7.71 23.50
CA ARG A 157 -10.09 6.62 23.05
C ARG A 157 -9.46 5.82 21.92
N ALA A 158 -8.85 6.50 20.96
CA ALA A 158 -8.14 5.83 19.86
C ALA A 158 -7.03 4.90 20.34
N ILE A 159 -6.26 5.35 21.34
CA ILE A 159 -5.20 4.56 21.96
C ILE A 159 -5.77 3.36 22.71
N GLU A 160 -6.81 3.54 23.51
CA GLU A 160 -7.44 2.46 24.28
C GLU A 160 -8.03 1.38 23.38
N ASP A 161 -8.62 1.77 22.26
CA ASP A 161 -9.23 0.85 21.32
C ASP A 161 -8.19 0.12 20.44
N PHE A 162 -7.09 0.78 20.08
CA PHE A 162 -6.13 0.25 19.12
C PHE A 162 -4.95 -0.50 19.75
N TYR A 163 -4.37 0.04 20.83
CA TYR A 163 -3.12 -0.48 21.41
C TYR A 163 -3.17 -1.96 21.83
N PRO A 164 -4.21 -2.46 22.52
CA PRO A 164 -4.21 -3.85 23.01
C PRO A 164 -4.10 -4.87 21.87
N GLY A 165 -4.92 -4.72 20.83
CA GLY A 165 -4.91 -5.62 19.68
C GLY A 165 -3.64 -5.46 18.83
N TYR A 166 -3.18 -4.23 18.62
CA TYR A 166 -1.92 -3.93 17.95
C TYR A 166 -0.74 -4.62 18.66
N ALA A 167 -0.60 -4.44 19.98
CA ALA A 167 0.49 -5.03 20.73
C ALA A 167 0.46 -6.56 20.68
N LYS A 168 -0.71 -7.18 20.77
CA LYS A 168 -0.90 -8.62 20.64
C LYS A 168 -0.50 -9.12 19.24
N THR A 169 -1.01 -8.48 18.20
CA THR A 169 -0.77 -8.90 16.81
C THR A 169 0.69 -8.73 16.42
N VAL A 170 1.28 -7.56 16.70
CA VAL A 170 2.69 -7.30 16.34
C VAL A 170 3.64 -8.16 17.18
N THR A 171 3.33 -8.43 18.45
CA THR A 171 4.11 -9.36 19.27
C THR A 171 4.06 -10.79 18.71
N ARG A 172 2.89 -11.26 18.26
CA ARG A 172 2.74 -12.58 17.63
C ARG A 172 3.58 -12.68 16.35
N ILE A 173 3.48 -11.71 15.46
CA ILE A 173 4.28 -11.66 14.22
C ILE A 173 5.77 -11.56 14.55
N GLY A 174 6.12 -10.75 15.53
CA GLY A 174 7.50 -10.54 15.97
C GLY A 174 8.15 -11.79 16.55
N LYS A 175 7.38 -12.63 17.24
CA LYS A 175 7.88 -13.90 17.81
C LYS A 175 8.47 -14.82 16.75
N GLU A 176 7.85 -14.91 15.58
CA GLU A 176 8.33 -15.72 14.44
C GLU A 176 9.62 -15.15 13.83
N ARG A 177 9.92 -13.87 14.08
CA ARG A 177 11.07 -13.13 13.57
C ARG A 177 12.13 -12.82 14.64
N GLY A 178 11.98 -13.37 15.84
CA GLY A 178 12.91 -13.14 16.97
C GLY A 178 12.84 -11.72 17.55
N TRP A 179 11.74 -10.98 17.34
CA TRP A 179 11.57 -9.64 17.92
C TRP A 179 11.02 -9.72 19.36
N PRO A 180 11.41 -8.77 20.23
CA PRO A 180 10.82 -8.70 21.56
C PRO A 180 9.34 -8.30 21.51
N PRO A 181 8.56 -8.61 22.57
CA PRO A 181 7.18 -8.14 22.69
C PRO A 181 7.07 -6.62 22.61
N VAL A 182 6.00 -6.13 22.01
CA VAL A 182 5.73 -4.69 21.88
C VAL A 182 5.37 -4.11 23.25
N THR A 183 6.10 -3.08 23.67
CA THR A 183 5.81 -2.31 24.89
C THR A 183 4.97 -1.08 24.60
N ARG A 184 4.31 -0.55 25.63
CA ARG A 184 3.57 0.69 25.52
C ARG A 184 4.46 1.87 25.10
N ALA A 185 5.67 1.97 25.62
CA ALA A 185 6.62 3.02 25.27
C ALA A 185 7.01 2.96 23.79
N GLN A 186 7.20 1.75 23.22
CA GLN A 186 7.46 1.59 21.80
C GLN A 186 6.26 2.03 20.95
N PHE A 187 5.04 1.66 21.34
CA PHE A 187 3.83 2.12 20.68
C PHE A 187 3.72 3.65 20.69
N ASP A 188 3.88 4.27 21.86
CA ASP A 188 3.79 5.73 22.01
C ASP A 188 4.86 6.45 21.16
N ALA A 189 6.08 5.90 21.06
CA ALA A 189 7.13 6.44 20.20
C ALA A 189 6.75 6.38 18.70
N VAL A 190 6.22 5.25 18.24
CA VAL A 190 5.81 5.08 16.82
C VAL A 190 4.51 5.85 16.52
N ARG A 191 3.65 6.08 17.53
CA ARG A 191 2.48 6.95 17.42
C ARG A 191 2.86 8.43 17.47
N GLY A 192 3.99 8.80 18.04
CA GLY A 192 4.44 10.19 18.17
C GLY A 192 4.40 10.99 16.86
N LYS A 193 4.56 12.30 16.92
CA LYS A 193 4.35 13.27 15.82
C LYS A 193 4.98 12.86 14.48
N HIS A 194 6.18 12.30 14.48
CA HIS A 194 6.91 11.89 13.27
C HIS A 194 6.89 10.37 13.01
N GLY A 195 6.24 9.62 13.89
CA GLY A 195 6.14 8.18 13.78
C GLY A 195 5.10 7.72 12.76
N ALA A 196 5.18 6.45 12.36
CA ALA A 196 4.37 5.89 11.28
C ALA A 196 2.89 5.66 11.62
N LEU A 197 2.54 5.44 12.92
CA LEU A 197 1.16 5.10 13.29
C LEU A 197 0.24 6.32 13.23
N LEU A 198 -0.87 6.20 12.51
CA LEU A 198 -1.92 7.22 12.39
C LEU A 198 -3.07 6.91 13.35
N VAL A 199 -2.80 7.01 14.66
CA VAL A 199 -3.76 6.69 15.73
C VAL A 199 -3.99 7.92 16.58
N GLY A 200 -5.22 8.43 16.60
CA GLY A 200 -5.59 9.66 17.34
C GLY A 200 -6.99 10.13 17.00
N GLU A 201 -7.30 11.34 17.43
CA GLU A 201 -8.49 12.07 17.02
C GLU A 201 -8.33 12.66 15.61
N PRO A 202 -9.42 13.09 14.95
CA PRO A 202 -9.38 13.52 13.56
C PRO A 202 -8.35 14.60 13.26
N GLU A 203 -8.26 15.63 14.11
CA GLU A 203 -7.33 16.76 13.95
C GLU A 203 -5.87 16.30 14.03
N GLU A 204 -5.51 15.53 15.05
CA GLU A 204 -4.14 14.97 15.21
C GLU A 204 -3.75 14.11 14.01
N VAL A 205 -4.67 13.28 13.53
CA VAL A 205 -4.41 12.40 12.37
C VAL A 205 -4.27 13.20 11.09
N ALA A 206 -5.09 14.24 10.87
CA ALA A 206 -4.98 15.12 9.71
C ALA A 206 -3.63 15.86 9.69
N GLU A 207 -3.24 16.49 10.82
CA GLU A 207 -1.93 17.13 10.94
C GLU A 207 -0.78 16.16 10.62
N LYS A 208 -0.87 14.94 11.12
CA LYS A 208 0.15 13.91 10.91
C LYS A 208 0.26 13.45 9.45
N ILE A 209 -0.87 13.36 8.75
CA ILE A 209 -0.87 13.08 7.31
C ILE A 209 -0.19 14.22 6.53
N LEU A 210 -0.42 15.47 6.90
CA LEU A 210 0.28 16.61 6.29
C LEU A 210 1.79 16.56 6.52
N LEU A 211 2.24 16.19 7.73
CA LEU A 211 3.67 15.96 8.02
C LEU A 211 4.27 14.81 7.19
N HIS A 212 3.50 13.73 6.97
CA HIS A 212 3.91 12.65 6.07
C HIS A 212 4.04 13.15 4.63
N SER A 213 3.09 13.99 4.18
CA SER A 213 3.13 14.60 2.87
C SER A 213 4.35 15.49 2.68
N GLU A 214 4.64 16.36 3.66
CA GLU A 214 5.83 17.21 3.67
C GLU A 214 7.12 16.39 3.62
N ALA A 215 7.22 15.38 4.48
CA ALA A 215 8.41 14.51 4.58
C ALA A 215 8.73 13.80 3.25
N LEU A 216 7.72 13.46 2.44
CA LEU A 216 7.88 12.77 1.16
C LEU A 216 7.76 13.70 -0.07
N VAL A 217 7.61 15.03 0.17
CA VAL A 217 7.42 16.05 -0.89
C VAL A 217 6.18 15.74 -1.74
N GLY A 218 5.08 15.60 -1.03
CA GLY A 218 3.76 15.36 -1.61
C GLY A 218 3.38 13.88 -1.64
N ILE A 219 2.21 13.60 -1.09
CA ILE A 219 1.50 12.33 -1.25
C ILE A 219 0.13 12.58 -1.86
N SER A 220 -0.32 11.68 -2.72
CA SER A 220 -1.62 11.79 -3.39
C SER A 220 -2.67 10.83 -2.81
N ARG A 221 -2.24 9.94 -1.92
CA ARG A 221 -3.11 8.93 -1.30
C ARG A 221 -2.57 8.46 0.04
N ILE A 222 -3.49 8.20 0.96
CA ILE A 222 -3.21 7.51 2.22
C ILE A 222 -4.21 6.36 2.38
N THR A 223 -3.75 5.20 2.83
CA THR A 223 -4.59 4.05 3.18
C THR A 223 -4.31 3.62 4.59
N PHE A 224 -5.36 3.25 5.31
CA PHE A 224 -5.30 2.82 6.71
C PHE A 224 -5.50 1.32 6.81
N GLN A 225 -4.59 0.62 7.45
CA GLN A 225 -4.80 -0.74 7.92
C GLN A 225 -5.24 -0.70 9.38
N MET A 226 -6.50 -1.04 9.64
CA MET A 226 -7.13 -0.93 10.96
C MET A 226 -7.31 -2.28 11.66
N ASP A 227 -7.34 -3.37 10.90
CA ASP A 227 -7.67 -4.73 11.35
C ASP A 227 -6.64 -5.32 12.33
N VAL A 228 -5.41 -4.80 12.33
CA VAL A 228 -4.34 -5.23 13.25
C VAL A 228 -4.70 -5.07 14.73
N ALA A 229 -5.68 -4.20 15.04
CA ALA A 229 -6.13 -3.95 16.40
C ALA A 229 -7.19 -4.95 16.91
N GLU A 230 -7.65 -5.87 16.07
CA GLU A 230 -8.74 -6.81 16.40
C GLU A 230 -10.01 -6.10 16.92
N SER A 231 -10.26 -4.87 16.46
CA SER A 231 -11.40 -4.04 16.89
C SER A 231 -12.74 -4.60 16.37
N SER A 232 -13.83 -4.31 17.10
CA SER A 232 -15.17 -4.69 16.62
C SER A 232 -15.53 -3.93 15.32
N GLN A 233 -16.41 -4.53 14.51
CA GLN A 233 -16.88 -3.92 13.27
C GLN A 233 -17.49 -2.53 13.50
N ALA A 234 -18.26 -2.33 14.58
CA ALA A 234 -18.85 -1.03 14.91
C ALA A 234 -17.78 0.05 15.11
N LYS A 235 -16.68 -0.26 15.82
CA LYS A 235 -15.56 0.65 16.00
C LYS A 235 -14.84 0.95 14.70
N LEU A 236 -14.62 -0.05 13.84
CA LEU A 236 -14.00 0.14 12.54
C LEU A 236 -14.85 1.03 11.63
N LEU A 237 -16.17 0.79 11.57
CA LEU A 237 -17.10 1.63 10.80
C LEU A 237 -17.12 3.08 11.31
N ARG A 238 -17.10 3.29 12.63
CA ARG A 238 -17.01 4.64 13.21
C ARG A 238 -15.71 5.34 12.85
N SER A 239 -14.59 4.63 12.88
CA SER A 239 -13.30 5.17 12.43
C SER A 239 -13.30 5.54 10.95
N VAL A 240 -13.93 4.73 10.09
CA VAL A 240 -14.10 5.05 8.66
C VAL A 240 -14.98 6.29 8.46
N GLU A 241 -16.05 6.43 9.25
CA GLU A 241 -16.91 7.62 9.22
C GLU A 241 -16.12 8.88 9.57
N LEU A 242 -15.38 8.89 10.69
CA LEU A 242 -14.54 10.01 11.11
C LEU A 242 -13.45 10.36 10.07
N LEU A 243 -12.88 9.37 9.42
CA LEU A 243 -11.96 9.61 8.30
C LEU A 243 -12.63 10.34 7.14
N GLY A 244 -13.88 9.98 6.82
CA GLY A 244 -14.63 10.59 5.71
C GLY A 244 -15.20 11.97 6.02
N THR A 245 -15.70 12.17 7.26
CA THR A 245 -16.42 13.39 7.66
C THR A 245 -15.51 14.48 8.22
N ASP A 246 -14.40 14.11 8.86
CA ASP A 246 -13.58 15.07 9.60
C ASP A 246 -12.14 15.14 9.03
N VAL A 247 -11.45 14.00 8.88
CA VAL A 247 -10.05 13.98 8.42
C VAL A 247 -9.93 14.38 6.95
N ALA A 248 -10.72 13.79 6.06
CA ALA A 248 -10.60 14.05 4.62
C ALA A 248 -10.97 15.49 4.24
N PRO A 249 -12.01 16.14 4.82
CA PRO A 249 -12.27 17.57 4.61
C PRO A 249 -11.10 18.45 5.07
N ALA A 250 -10.58 18.25 6.29
CA ALA A 250 -9.46 19.02 6.83
C ALA A 250 -8.21 18.95 5.93
N LEU A 251 -7.92 17.79 5.34
CA LEU A 251 -6.83 17.62 4.39
C LEU A 251 -7.06 18.38 3.07
N ARG A 252 -8.30 18.45 2.58
CA ARG A 252 -8.64 19.19 1.36
C ARG A 252 -8.50 20.70 1.54
N GLU A 253 -8.90 21.21 2.70
CA GLU A 253 -8.76 22.63 3.04
C GLU A 253 -7.30 23.06 3.19
N SER A 254 -6.43 22.14 3.65
CA SER A 254 -5.00 22.39 3.83
C SER A 254 -4.17 22.23 2.55
N ALA A 255 -4.72 21.64 1.51
CA ALA A 255 -4.02 21.35 0.23
C ALA A 255 -4.12 22.50 -0.81
N ILE A 256 -4.51 23.72 -0.37
CA ILE A 256 -4.62 24.93 -1.21
C ILE A 256 -3.26 25.57 -1.43
#